data_3e31238326ffb7d620d1f5cfd5d90009
#
_entry.id   3e31238326ffb7d620d1f5cfd5d90009
#
_cell.length_a   1.000
_cell.length_b   1.000
_cell.length_c   1.000
_cell.angle_alpha   90.00
_cell.angle_beta   90.00
_cell.angle_gamma   90.00
#
_symmetry.space_group_name_H-M   'P 1'
#
loop_
_entity.id
_entity.type
_entity.pdbx_description
1 polymer ?
#
loop_
_entity_poly.entity_id
_entity_poly.type
_entity_poly.pdbx_seq_one_letter_code
_entity_poly.pdbx_strand_id
1 'polypeptide(L)'
;MKTKIPFFKEITGDLDSPLEIYLKFKNDKNSYFFESVEGGDKWARYSIIGLPTDKKISLSKNPLDQIDDFLKSIDVKKNKALPEFHGGLVGYFSYETIREIEGRLKESTKPKLKYDDISLMISDEVIIFDNIKKSLFIVVNGQEDEKSACLSRIDEIHNKLLEPSKNENKKTKNKINFSSSVAKDEYLDSIKKIKDYIVEGDVMQVVYGQELTTPFEGSPIDLYKSLRKLNPSPY
;
A
#
# COMPACT_ATOMS: atom_id res chain seq x y z
N MET A 1 17.13 -21.82 -1.67
CA MET A 1 16.72 -20.67 -0.86
C MET A 1 17.72 -19.55 -1.10
N LYS A 2 17.27 -18.38 -1.56
CA LYS A 2 18.15 -17.23 -1.79
C LYS A 2 18.16 -16.38 -0.54
N THR A 3 19.33 -16.18 0.08
CA THR A 3 19.46 -15.32 1.24
C THR A 3 19.66 -13.89 0.81
N LYS A 4 18.76 -12.98 1.20
CA LYS A 4 18.89 -11.53 1.02
C LYS A 4 19.45 -10.89 2.28
N ILE A 5 20.29 -9.91 2.09
CA ILE A 5 20.92 -9.12 3.14
C ILE A 5 20.47 -7.68 2.96
N PRO A 6 19.95 -7.02 4.01
CA PRO A 6 19.66 -5.60 3.95
C PRO A 6 20.96 -4.77 4.07
N PHE A 7 21.38 -4.18 2.97
CA PHE A 7 22.38 -3.11 2.98
C PHE A 7 21.67 -1.80 3.25
N PHE A 8 22.21 -0.95 4.10
CA PHE A 8 21.50 0.27 4.47
C PHE A 8 22.45 1.43 4.84
N LYS A 9 21.89 2.63 4.79
CA LYS A 9 22.50 3.87 5.25
C LYS A 9 21.47 4.63 6.09
N GLU A 10 21.85 5.04 7.28
CA GLU A 10 21.04 5.93 8.12
C GLU A 10 21.46 7.38 7.87
N ILE A 11 20.49 8.26 7.72
CA ILE A 11 20.68 9.70 7.51
C ILE A 11 19.94 10.42 8.62
N THR A 12 20.60 11.38 9.24
CA THR A 12 20.05 12.24 10.28
C THR A 12 20.24 13.71 9.88
N GLY A 13 19.43 14.59 10.43
CA GLY A 13 19.52 16.03 10.17
C GLY A 13 18.23 16.62 9.64
N ASP A 14 18.35 17.68 8.86
CA ASP A 14 17.20 18.36 8.24
C ASP A 14 16.73 17.55 7.03
N LEU A 15 15.57 16.92 7.14
CA LEU A 15 15.02 16.02 6.13
C LEU A 15 13.71 16.58 5.60
N ASP A 16 13.47 16.42 4.30
CA ASP A 16 12.16 16.65 3.70
C ASP A 16 11.11 15.75 4.36
N SER A 17 9.84 16.16 4.28
CA SER A 17 8.75 15.32 4.77
C SER A 17 8.67 13.99 3.98
N PRO A 18 8.17 12.90 4.61
CA PRO A 18 8.03 11.61 3.92
C PRO A 18 7.27 11.69 2.59
N LEU A 19 6.25 12.54 2.50
CA LEU A 19 5.51 12.75 1.26
C LEU A 19 6.35 13.45 0.18
N GLU A 20 7.14 14.45 0.54
CA GLU A 20 8.06 15.12 -0.39
C GLU A 20 9.13 14.15 -0.89
N ILE A 21 9.67 13.31 0.00
CA ILE A 21 10.60 12.24 -0.38
C ILE A 21 9.95 11.28 -1.37
N TYR A 22 8.72 10.79 -1.09
CA TYR A 22 8.00 9.93 -2.03
C TYR A 22 7.85 10.57 -3.41
N LEU A 23 7.50 11.85 -3.47
CA LEU A 23 7.30 12.57 -4.73
C LEU A 23 8.59 12.71 -5.55
N LYS A 24 9.77 12.74 -4.93
CA LYS A 24 11.06 12.73 -5.65
C LYS A 24 11.30 11.45 -6.44
N PHE A 25 10.79 10.31 -5.94
CA PHE A 25 11.01 9.00 -6.56
C PHE A 25 9.83 8.50 -7.40
N LYS A 26 8.65 9.09 -7.24
CA LYS A 26 7.47 8.69 -8.00
C LYS A 26 7.71 8.76 -9.51
N ASN A 27 7.38 7.69 -10.21
CA ASN A 27 7.34 7.61 -11.67
C ASN A 27 6.18 6.70 -12.11
N ASP A 28 6.17 6.22 -13.35
CA ASP A 28 5.11 5.36 -13.90
C ASP A 28 5.19 3.90 -13.44
N LYS A 29 6.22 3.53 -12.67
CA LYS A 29 6.37 2.19 -12.10
C LYS A 29 5.62 2.03 -10.79
N ASN A 30 5.45 0.77 -10.36
CA ASN A 30 4.80 0.47 -9.08
C ASN A 30 5.67 0.97 -7.92
N SER A 31 5.07 1.77 -7.07
CA SER A 31 5.67 2.28 -5.83
C SER A 31 4.57 2.41 -4.78
N TYR A 32 4.93 2.54 -3.53
CA TYR A 32 3.97 2.75 -2.45
C TYR A 32 4.48 3.75 -1.43
N PHE A 33 3.53 4.33 -0.72
CA PHE A 33 3.78 5.23 0.38
C PHE A 33 2.82 4.90 1.51
N PHE A 34 3.36 4.42 2.61
CA PHE A 34 2.63 4.15 3.84
C PHE A 34 3.09 5.11 4.93
N GLU A 35 2.16 5.88 5.45
CA GLU A 35 2.42 6.72 6.61
C GLU A 35 1.32 6.56 7.65
N SER A 36 1.68 6.73 8.91
CA SER A 36 0.72 6.84 9.99
C SER A 36 0.73 8.28 10.50
N VAL A 37 -0.39 8.97 10.36
CA VAL A 37 -0.53 10.39 10.74
C VAL A 37 -0.99 10.51 12.19
N GLU A 38 -1.73 9.51 12.69
CA GLU A 38 -2.25 9.44 14.07
C GLU A 38 -1.97 8.06 14.66
N GLY A 39 -1.79 7.98 15.99
CA GLY A 39 -1.62 6.71 16.69
C GLY A 39 -0.53 6.71 17.77
N GLY A 40 0.06 7.86 18.06
CA GLY A 40 1.11 7.99 19.10
C GLY A 40 2.40 7.20 18.75
N ASP A 41 3.30 7.09 19.70
CA ASP A 41 4.66 6.57 19.50
C ASP A 41 4.73 5.09 19.04
N LYS A 42 3.68 4.30 19.25
CA LYS A 42 3.66 2.87 18.88
C LYS A 42 3.20 2.63 17.46
N TRP A 43 2.18 3.36 16.98
CA TRP A 43 1.51 3.10 15.70
C TRP A 43 1.89 4.07 14.59
N ALA A 44 2.36 5.30 14.95
CA ALA A 44 2.71 6.35 13.99
C ALA A 44 4.23 6.56 13.84
N ARG A 45 5.05 5.61 14.29
CA ARG A 45 6.50 5.82 14.35
C ARG A 45 7.14 5.89 12.97
N TYR A 46 6.75 5.03 12.04
CA TYR A 46 7.43 4.93 10.76
C TYR A 46 6.57 5.40 9.59
N SER A 47 7.20 6.07 8.64
CA SER A 47 6.66 6.24 7.29
C SER A 47 7.52 5.43 6.32
N ILE A 48 6.89 4.66 5.44
CA ILE A 48 7.56 3.67 4.60
C ILE A 48 7.29 3.99 3.14
N ILE A 49 8.36 4.10 2.36
CA ILE A 49 8.32 4.41 0.94
C ILE A 49 8.98 3.26 0.18
N GLY A 50 8.20 2.52 -0.59
CA GLY A 50 8.74 1.55 -1.55
C GLY A 50 9.13 2.24 -2.83
N LEU A 51 10.38 2.08 -3.24
CA LEU A 51 10.88 2.69 -4.46
C LEU A 51 10.30 2.01 -5.70
N PRO A 52 10.25 2.71 -6.84
CA PRO A 52 9.64 2.21 -8.06
C PRO A 52 10.24 0.89 -8.54
N THR A 53 9.40 -0.12 -8.77
CA THR A 53 9.80 -1.44 -9.22
C THR A 53 8.85 -2.01 -10.27
N ASP A 54 9.38 -2.79 -11.23
CA ASP A 54 8.59 -3.60 -12.15
C ASP A 54 8.45 -5.05 -11.67
N LYS A 55 9.11 -5.40 -10.54
CA LYS A 55 9.09 -6.75 -10.01
C LYS A 55 7.73 -7.05 -9.36
N LYS A 56 6.98 -7.98 -9.93
CA LYS A 56 5.70 -8.48 -9.40
C LYS A 56 5.74 -9.99 -9.27
N ILE A 57 4.91 -10.53 -8.38
CA ILE A 57 4.63 -11.96 -8.37
C ILE A 57 3.55 -12.22 -9.41
N SER A 58 3.84 -13.14 -10.34
CA SER A 58 2.82 -13.66 -11.26
C SER A 58 2.05 -14.77 -10.55
N LEU A 59 0.76 -14.53 -10.32
CA LEU A 59 -0.13 -15.46 -9.64
C LEU A 59 -1.08 -16.12 -10.66
N SER A 60 -1.31 -17.41 -10.48
CA SER A 60 -2.19 -18.22 -11.32
C SER A 60 -3.16 -19.03 -10.45
N LYS A 61 -3.31 -20.33 -10.69
CA LYS A 61 -4.14 -21.21 -9.85
C LYS A 61 -3.52 -21.33 -8.44
N ASN A 62 -4.36 -21.32 -7.40
CA ASN A 62 -3.96 -21.39 -6.00
C ASN A 62 -2.97 -20.28 -5.61
N PRO A 63 -3.35 -19.00 -5.75
CA PRO A 63 -2.44 -17.87 -5.55
C PRO A 63 -1.86 -17.80 -4.14
N LEU A 64 -2.59 -18.23 -3.12
CA LEU A 64 -2.14 -18.21 -1.73
C LEU A 64 -0.97 -19.19 -1.50
N ASP A 65 -1.05 -20.40 -2.09
CA ASP A 65 0.04 -21.39 -2.01
C ASP A 65 1.29 -20.86 -2.72
N GLN A 66 1.13 -20.20 -3.87
CA GLN A 66 2.25 -19.61 -4.61
C GLN A 66 2.93 -18.49 -3.83
N ILE A 67 2.18 -17.67 -3.09
CA ILE A 67 2.72 -16.63 -2.22
C ILE A 67 3.50 -17.27 -1.07
N ASP A 68 2.96 -18.30 -0.44
CA ASP A 68 3.63 -19.02 0.64
C ASP A 68 4.93 -19.69 0.17
N ASP A 69 4.90 -20.35 -0.99
CA ASP A 69 6.09 -20.95 -1.60
C ASP A 69 7.13 -19.88 -1.95
N PHE A 70 6.71 -18.73 -2.48
CA PHE A 70 7.60 -17.60 -2.74
C PHE A 70 8.26 -17.10 -1.44
N LEU A 71 7.49 -16.89 -0.38
CA LEU A 71 8.01 -16.44 0.91
C LEU A 71 8.99 -17.45 1.51
N LYS A 72 8.72 -18.75 1.41
CA LYS A 72 9.63 -19.83 1.85
C LYS A 72 10.90 -19.92 0.99
N SER A 73 10.86 -19.45 -0.26
CA SER A 73 12.00 -19.47 -1.17
C SER A 73 13.06 -18.41 -0.85
N ILE A 74 12.69 -17.38 -0.09
CA ILE A 74 13.53 -16.24 0.24
C ILE A 74 13.78 -16.24 1.75
N ASP A 75 15.05 -16.18 2.14
CA ASP A 75 15.48 -15.89 3.50
C ASP A 75 16.03 -14.48 3.57
N VAL A 76 15.52 -13.64 4.48
CA VAL A 76 16.02 -12.28 4.68
C VAL A 76 16.72 -12.21 6.03
N LYS A 77 17.98 -11.88 6.03
CA LYS A 77 18.74 -11.71 7.30
C LYS A 77 18.16 -10.56 8.10
N LYS A 78 17.71 -10.84 9.31
CA LYS A 78 17.25 -9.82 10.25
C LYS A 78 18.42 -8.95 10.69
N ASN A 79 18.19 -7.63 10.72
CA ASN A 79 19.15 -6.67 11.24
C ASN A 79 18.50 -5.84 12.36
N LYS A 80 19.03 -5.93 13.58
CA LYS A 80 18.48 -5.24 14.77
C LYS A 80 18.59 -3.71 14.70
N ALA A 81 19.42 -3.17 13.81
CA ALA A 81 19.53 -1.73 13.58
C ALA A 81 18.39 -1.18 12.72
N LEU A 82 17.66 -2.03 11.98
CA LEU A 82 16.57 -1.66 11.09
C LEU A 82 15.22 -1.87 11.75
N PRO A 83 14.20 -1.11 11.34
CA PRO A 83 12.80 -1.43 11.62
C PRO A 83 12.43 -2.84 11.14
N GLU A 84 11.39 -3.43 11.73
CA GLU A 84 10.98 -4.80 11.43
C GLU A 84 10.64 -4.97 9.94
N PHE A 85 9.92 -4.03 9.34
CA PHE A 85 9.67 -4.02 7.91
C PHE A 85 10.74 -3.20 7.20
N HIS A 86 11.55 -3.87 6.38
CA HIS A 86 12.58 -3.25 5.55
C HIS A 86 12.66 -3.84 4.14
N GLY A 87 11.54 -4.40 3.65
CA GLY A 87 11.36 -5.00 2.33
C GLY A 87 10.48 -6.23 2.38
N GLY A 88 10.06 -6.75 1.24
CA GLY A 88 9.20 -7.91 1.14
C GLY A 88 8.14 -7.77 0.05
N LEU A 89 6.97 -8.37 0.27
CA LEU A 89 5.83 -8.27 -0.63
C LEU A 89 4.90 -7.16 -0.17
N VAL A 90 4.54 -6.29 -1.09
CA VAL A 90 3.61 -5.17 -0.84
C VAL A 90 2.59 -5.10 -1.95
N GLY A 91 1.34 -4.88 -1.59
CA GLY A 91 0.24 -4.79 -2.54
C GLY A 91 -1.10 -4.94 -1.87
N TYR A 92 -2.05 -5.57 -2.55
CA TYR A 92 -3.39 -5.75 -2.02
C TYR A 92 -3.94 -7.13 -2.30
N PHE A 93 -4.86 -7.53 -1.43
CA PHE A 93 -5.78 -8.63 -1.60
C PHE A 93 -7.18 -8.00 -1.70
N SER A 94 -7.89 -8.25 -2.80
CA SER A 94 -9.26 -7.79 -2.95
C SER A 94 -10.21 -8.54 -2.01
N TYR A 95 -11.41 -8.03 -1.82
CA TYR A 95 -12.45 -8.75 -1.08
C TYR A 95 -12.75 -10.13 -1.69
N GLU A 96 -12.65 -10.27 -3.01
CA GLU A 96 -12.90 -11.52 -3.73
C GLU A 96 -11.86 -12.61 -3.46
N THR A 97 -10.72 -12.28 -2.86
CA THR A 97 -9.71 -13.27 -2.42
C THR A 97 -10.30 -14.30 -1.44
N ILE A 98 -11.38 -13.96 -0.73
CA ILE A 98 -12.09 -14.90 0.14
C ILE A 98 -12.51 -16.18 -0.59
N ARG A 99 -12.71 -16.13 -1.91
CA ARG A 99 -13.08 -17.28 -2.74
C ARG A 99 -11.99 -18.33 -2.85
N GLU A 100 -10.75 -17.94 -2.63
CA GLU A 100 -9.61 -18.87 -2.57
C GLU A 100 -9.60 -19.68 -1.26
N ILE A 101 -10.26 -19.15 -0.21
CA ILE A 101 -10.31 -19.74 1.12
C ILE A 101 -11.65 -20.48 1.33
N GLU A 102 -12.77 -19.84 0.98
CA GLU A 102 -14.11 -20.35 1.22
C GLU A 102 -14.70 -21.03 -0.02
N GLY A 103 -14.64 -22.36 -0.05
CA GLY A 103 -15.07 -23.16 -1.19
C GLY A 103 -16.52 -22.96 -1.62
N ARG A 104 -17.41 -22.59 -0.67
CA ARG A 104 -18.83 -22.32 -0.97
C ARG A 104 -19.05 -21.11 -1.86
N LEU A 105 -18.10 -20.18 -1.87
CA LEU A 105 -18.18 -18.95 -2.66
C LEU A 105 -17.62 -19.10 -4.08
N LYS A 106 -16.90 -20.18 -4.39
CA LYS A 106 -16.25 -20.37 -5.70
C LYS A 106 -17.23 -20.30 -6.88
N GLU A 107 -18.43 -20.82 -6.73
CA GLU A 107 -19.44 -20.89 -7.79
C GLU A 107 -20.39 -19.69 -7.78
N SER A 108 -20.31 -18.78 -6.80
CA SER A 108 -21.17 -17.62 -6.74
C SER A 108 -20.78 -16.59 -7.81
N THR A 109 -21.74 -15.77 -8.23
CA THR A 109 -21.50 -14.72 -9.22
C THR A 109 -20.42 -13.76 -8.74
N LYS A 110 -19.33 -13.64 -9.52
CA LYS A 110 -18.23 -12.73 -9.25
C LYS A 110 -18.43 -11.44 -10.04
N PRO A 111 -18.33 -10.25 -9.41
CA PRO A 111 -18.32 -9.00 -10.16
C PRO A 111 -17.12 -8.97 -11.10
N LYS A 112 -17.31 -8.49 -12.33
CA LYS A 112 -16.21 -8.29 -13.27
C LYS A 112 -15.44 -7.04 -12.89
N LEU A 113 -14.39 -7.22 -12.10
CA LEU A 113 -13.44 -6.16 -11.80
C LEU A 113 -12.43 -6.00 -12.94
N LYS A 114 -11.92 -4.78 -13.10
CA LYS A 114 -10.91 -4.46 -14.13
C LYS A 114 -9.46 -4.72 -13.66
N TYR A 115 -9.30 -5.25 -12.45
CA TYR A 115 -8.01 -5.49 -11.80
C TYR A 115 -7.96 -6.87 -11.17
N ASP A 116 -6.77 -7.36 -10.90
CA ASP A 116 -6.52 -8.67 -10.30
C ASP A 116 -7.03 -8.72 -8.85
N ASP A 117 -7.44 -9.89 -8.39
CA ASP A 117 -7.85 -10.07 -6.99
C ASP A 117 -6.68 -9.94 -6.03
N ILE A 118 -5.49 -10.32 -6.47
CA ILE A 118 -4.25 -10.19 -5.70
C ILE A 118 -3.21 -9.55 -6.59
N SER A 119 -2.64 -8.45 -6.14
CA SER A 119 -1.53 -7.79 -6.84
C SER A 119 -0.43 -7.44 -5.84
N LEU A 120 0.70 -8.14 -5.97
CA LEU A 120 1.85 -7.99 -5.07
C LEU A 120 3.10 -7.62 -5.85
N MET A 121 3.79 -6.58 -5.39
CA MET A 121 5.12 -6.22 -5.86
C MET A 121 6.20 -6.70 -4.90
N ILE A 122 7.38 -6.98 -5.43
CA ILE A 122 8.57 -7.30 -4.64
C ILE A 122 9.29 -5.98 -4.33
N SER A 123 9.31 -5.60 -3.07
CA SER A 123 9.92 -4.38 -2.58
C SER A 123 11.32 -4.68 -2.02
N ASP A 124 12.32 -4.56 -2.87
CA ASP A 124 13.73 -4.75 -2.47
C ASP A 124 14.38 -3.44 -2.02
N GLU A 125 13.87 -2.28 -2.48
CA GLU A 125 14.39 -0.95 -2.18
C GLU A 125 13.35 -0.16 -1.40
N VAL A 126 13.70 0.26 -0.19
CA VAL A 126 12.78 0.93 0.74
C VAL A 126 13.46 2.12 1.41
N ILE A 127 12.72 3.21 1.53
CA ILE A 127 13.10 4.33 2.39
C ILE A 127 12.17 4.30 3.62
N ILE A 128 12.74 4.29 4.81
CA ILE A 128 12.00 4.24 6.07
C ILE A 128 12.34 5.47 6.88
N PHE A 129 11.35 6.29 7.15
CA PHE A 129 11.46 7.48 7.98
C PHE A 129 11.03 7.16 9.41
N ASP A 130 11.91 7.36 10.40
CA ASP A 130 11.60 7.27 11.83
C ASP A 130 11.12 8.66 12.30
N ASN A 131 9.81 8.82 12.45
CA ASN A 131 9.19 10.08 12.83
C ASN A 131 9.58 10.55 14.24
N ILE A 132 10.00 9.63 15.13
CA ILE A 132 10.42 9.94 16.50
C ILE A 132 11.86 10.40 16.50
N LYS A 133 12.76 9.61 15.90
CA LYS A 133 14.20 9.92 15.88
C LYS A 133 14.57 11.00 14.87
N LYS A 134 13.66 11.36 13.96
CA LYS A 134 13.95 12.24 12.82
C LYS A 134 15.14 11.75 12.01
N SER A 135 15.19 10.45 11.78
CA SER A 135 16.19 9.79 10.93
C SER A 135 15.51 9.04 9.80
N LEU A 136 16.27 8.75 8.75
CA LEU A 136 15.81 8.07 7.56
C LEU A 136 16.79 6.93 7.26
N PHE A 137 16.25 5.75 6.97
CA PHE A 137 17.02 4.61 6.48
C PHE A 137 16.77 4.43 4.98
N ILE A 138 17.84 4.36 4.20
CA ILE A 138 17.81 3.86 2.82
C ILE A 138 18.20 2.40 2.90
N VAL A 139 17.33 1.49 2.46
CA VAL A 139 17.58 0.05 2.50
C VAL A 139 17.50 -0.53 1.09
N VAL A 140 18.49 -1.32 0.73
CA VAL A 140 18.54 -2.10 -0.51
C VAL A 140 18.81 -3.56 -0.14
N ASN A 141 17.87 -4.44 -0.44
CA ASN A 141 17.97 -5.87 -0.16
C ASN A 141 18.57 -6.60 -1.38
N GLY A 142 19.72 -7.22 -1.19
CA GLY A 142 20.44 -7.96 -2.22
C GLY A 142 21.15 -9.19 -1.69
N GLN A 143 21.80 -9.95 -2.56
CA GLN A 143 22.65 -11.08 -2.17
C GLN A 143 24.05 -10.58 -1.75
N GLU A 144 24.84 -11.43 -1.08
CA GLU A 144 26.18 -11.05 -0.58
C GLU A 144 27.13 -10.63 -1.72
N ASP A 145 27.05 -11.31 -2.86
CA ASP A 145 27.83 -11.02 -4.05
C ASP A 145 27.38 -9.73 -4.77
N GLU A 146 26.18 -9.22 -4.49
CA GLU A 146 25.64 -7.94 -5.00
C GLU A 146 25.99 -6.74 -4.11
N LYS A 147 26.75 -6.92 -3.04
CA LYS A 147 27.06 -5.87 -2.04
C LYS A 147 27.52 -4.56 -2.65
N SER A 148 28.48 -4.59 -3.59
CA SER A 148 28.99 -3.37 -4.22
C SER A 148 27.90 -2.64 -5.01
N ALA A 149 27.06 -3.37 -5.75
CA ALA A 149 25.94 -2.81 -6.49
C ALA A 149 24.89 -2.20 -5.55
N CYS A 150 24.57 -2.89 -4.45
CA CYS A 150 23.63 -2.39 -3.45
C CYS A 150 24.11 -1.10 -2.78
N LEU A 151 25.39 -1.01 -2.42
CA LEU A 151 25.97 0.20 -1.85
C LEU A 151 25.98 1.36 -2.85
N SER A 152 26.35 1.12 -4.11
CA SER A 152 26.26 2.13 -5.17
C SER A 152 24.83 2.62 -5.34
N ARG A 153 23.86 1.70 -5.30
CA ARG A 153 22.44 2.06 -5.40
C ARG A 153 21.95 2.90 -4.22
N ILE A 154 22.42 2.63 -3.02
CA ILE A 154 22.15 3.45 -1.82
C ILE A 154 22.67 4.89 -2.03
N ASP A 155 23.87 5.05 -2.58
CA ASP A 155 24.42 6.37 -2.84
C ASP A 155 23.67 7.12 -3.94
N GLU A 156 23.20 6.45 -4.99
CA GLU A 156 22.31 7.04 -6.00
C GLU A 156 21.00 7.55 -5.38
N ILE A 157 20.39 6.74 -4.53
CA ILE A 157 19.15 7.11 -3.81
C ILE A 157 19.43 8.30 -2.91
N HIS A 158 20.53 8.28 -2.16
CA HIS A 158 20.93 9.37 -1.30
C HIS A 158 21.14 10.68 -2.06
N ASN A 159 21.84 10.65 -3.19
CA ASN A 159 22.07 11.84 -4.02
C ASN A 159 20.74 12.41 -4.53
N LYS A 160 19.79 11.55 -4.92
CA LYS A 160 18.48 11.99 -5.35
C LYS A 160 17.65 12.63 -4.22
N LEU A 161 17.83 12.21 -2.97
CA LEU A 161 17.20 12.87 -1.82
C LEU A 161 17.63 14.33 -1.67
N LEU A 162 18.86 14.67 -2.07
CA LEU A 162 19.41 16.02 -1.98
C LEU A 162 18.87 16.96 -3.09
N GLU A 163 18.23 16.43 -4.14
CA GLU A 163 17.61 17.24 -5.17
C GLU A 163 16.42 18.04 -4.62
N PRO A 164 16.20 19.28 -5.09
CA PRO A 164 15.04 20.07 -4.68
C PRO A 164 13.74 19.42 -5.13
N SER A 165 12.71 19.46 -4.28
CA SER A 165 11.38 18.93 -4.58
C SER A 165 10.70 19.76 -5.67
N LYS A 166 10.17 19.11 -6.71
CA LYS A 166 9.34 19.76 -7.73
C LYS A 166 7.89 19.81 -7.23
N ASN A 167 7.42 20.98 -6.84
CA ASN A 167 6.02 21.18 -6.46
C ASN A 167 5.17 21.42 -7.71
N GLU A 168 4.40 20.43 -8.12
CA GLU A 168 3.33 20.59 -9.11
C GLU A 168 1.99 20.80 -8.40
N ASN A 169 1.59 22.04 -8.20
CA ASN A 169 0.24 22.38 -7.71
C ASN A 169 -0.69 22.64 -8.88
N LYS A 170 -1.40 21.64 -9.38
CA LYS A 170 -2.53 21.82 -10.29
C LYS A 170 -3.82 21.91 -9.48
N LYS A 171 -4.36 23.11 -9.31
CA LYS A 171 -5.69 23.29 -8.70
C LYS A 171 -6.76 22.92 -9.75
N THR A 172 -7.46 21.83 -9.54
CA THR A 172 -8.69 21.50 -10.30
C THR A 172 -9.90 22.08 -9.58
N LYS A 173 -10.72 22.84 -10.31
CA LYS A 173 -12.00 23.39 -9.85
C LYS A 173 -13.13 22.64 -10.59
N ASN A 174 -13.39 21.41 -10.29
CA ASN A 174 -14.51 20.70 -10.89
C ASN A 174 -15.65 20.53 -9.88
N LYS A 175 -16.88 20.74 -10.36
CA LYS A 175 -18.08 20.42 -9.61
C LYS A 175 -18.20 18.89 -9.59
N ILE A 176 -18.06 18.29 -8.41
CA ILE A 176 -18.12 16.84 -8.24
C ILE A 176 -19.58 16.45 -8.10
N ASN A 177 -20.08 15.64 -9.03
CA ASN A 177 -21.40 15.03 -8.97
C ASN A 177 -21.23 13.53 -8.83
N PHE A 178 -21.78 12.94 -7.77
CA PHE A 178 -21.76 11.51 -7.55
C PHE A 178 -22.98 10.84 -8.17
N SER A 179 -22.76 9.70 -8.81
CA SER A 179 -23.79 8.72 -9.18
C SER A 179 -23.71 7.50 -8.23
N SER A 180 -24.86 7.00 -7.82
CA SER A 180 -24.96 5.80 -6.98
C SER A 180 -25.32 4.57 -7.81
N SER A 181 -24.76 3.42 -7.47
CA SER A 181 -25.08 2.12 -8.08
C SER A 181 -26.48 1.61 -7.70
N VAL A 182 -27.07 2.15 -6.64
CA VAL A 182 -28.40 1.75 -6.10
C VAL A 182 -29.25 2.98 -5.90
N ALA A 183 -30.53 2.94 -6.30
CA ALA A 183 -31.47 4.01 -6.04
C ALA A 183 -31.76 4.13 -4.53
N LYS A 184 -32.04 5.37 -4.08
CA LYS A 184 -32.25 5.64 -2.64
C LYS A 184 -33.37 4.75 -2.02
N ASP A 185 -34.50 4.63 -2.72
CA ASP A 185 -35.62 3.86 -2.18
C ASP A 185 -35.32 2.37 -2.11
N GLU A 186 -34.64 1.84 -3.13
CA GLU A 186 -34.14 0.45 -3.13
C GLU A 186 -33.15 0.20 -1.99
N TYR A 187 -32.25 1.15 -1.73
CA TYR A 187 -31.32 1.06 -0.60
C TYR A 187 -32.06 1.02 0.74
N LEU A 188 -33.06 1.89 0.93
CA LEU A 188 -33.86 1.95 2.16
C LEU A 188 -34.70 0.68 2.37
N ASP A 189 -35.26 0.10 1.31
CA ASP A 189 -36.02 -1.16 1.40
C ASP A 189 -35.11 -2.36 1.70
N SER A 190 -33.90 -2.38 1.13
CA SER A 190 -32.88 -3.37 1.49
C SER A 190 -32.49 -3.30 2.97
N ILE A 191 -32.35 -2.10 3.53
CA ILE A 191 -32.08 -1.92 4.97
C ILE A 191 -33.23 -2.47 5.83
N LYS A 192 -34.50 -2.24 5.45
CA LYS A 192 -35.65 -2.82 6.18
C LYS A 192 -35.58 -4.35 6.19
N LYS A 193 -35.35 -4.95 5.02
CA LYS A 193 -35.24 -6.40 4.87
C LYS A 193 -34.08 -7.00 5.69
N ILE A 194 -32.94 -6.31 5.75
CA ILE A 194 -31.81 -6.72 6.59
C ILE A 194 -32.18 -6.70 8.08
N LYS A 195 -32.95 -5.69 8.52
CA LYS A 195 -33.42 -5.63 9.90
C LYS A 195 -34.33 -6.81 10.24
N ASP A 196 -35.17 -7.24 9.30
CA ASP A 196 -36.02 -8.44 9.47
C ASP A 196 -35.14 -9.68 9.64
N TYR A 197 -34.11 -9.89 8.82
CA TYR A 197 -33.13 -10.98 8.98
C TYR A 197 -32.43 -10.99 10.34
N ILE A 198 -32.14 -9.81 10.89
CA ILE A 198 -31.55 -9.71 12.23
C ILE A 198 -32.56 -10.15 13.31
N VAL A 199 -33.82 -9.74 13.20
CA VAL A 199 -34.89 -10.10 14.14
C VAL A 199 -35.19 -11.60 14.07
N GLU A 200 -35.18 -12.20 12.87
CA GLU A 200 -35.37 -13.62 12.64
C GLU A 200 -34.19 -14.49 13.08
N GLY A 201 -33.04 -13.88 13.35
CA GLY A 201 -31.83 -14.58 13.81
C GLY A 201 -30.94 -15.14 12.70
N ASP A 202 -31.22 -14.79 11.45
CA ASP A 202 -30.43 -15.23 10.30
C ASP A 202 -29.01 -14.63 10.31
N VAL A 203 -28.88 -13.40 10.79
CA VAL A 203 -27.60 -12.68 10.90
C VAL A 203 -27.57 -11.80 12.15
N MET A 204 -26.40 -11.61 12.72
CA MET A 204 -26.20 -10.69 13.86
C MET A 204 -25.88 -9.27 13.40
N GLN A 205 -25.17 -9.13 12.28
CA GLN A 205 -24.75 -7.85 11.72
C GLN A 205 -24.57 -7.97 10.20
N VAL A 206 -25.01 -6.95 9.47
CA VAL A 206 -24.74 -6.81 8.03
C VAL A 206 -24.25 -5.40 7.73
N VAL A 207 -23.18 -5.30 6.94
CA VAL A 207 -22.76 -4.04 6.35
C VAL A 207 -23.25 -4.01 4.90
N TYR A 208 -24.28 -3.20 4.64
CA TYR A 208 -24.84 -3.02 3.31
C TYR A 208 -24.23 -1.79 2.65
N GLY A 209 -23.49 -2.02 1.57
CA GLY A 209 -22.76 -0.98 0.85
C GLY A 209 -23.42 -0.53 -0.44
N GLN A 210 -23.00 0.61 -0.93
CA GLN A 210 -23.30 1.10 -2.27
C GLN A 210 -22.02 1.67 -2.89
N GLU A 211 -21.94 1.65 -4.22
CA GLU A 211 -20.86 2.28 -4.97
C GLU A 211 -21.26 3.69 -5.37
N LEU A 212 -20.45 4.68 -5.00
CA LEU A 212 -20.57 6.06 -5.45
C LEU A 212 -19.45 6.35 -6.41
N THR A 213 -19.80 6.72 -7.63
CA THR A 213 -18.84 7.03 -8.70
C THR A 213 -18.92 8.51 -9.13
N THR A 214 -17.77 9.08 -9.44
CA THR A 214 -17.66 10.42 -10.00
C THR A 214 -16.46 10.50 -10.94
N PRO A 215 -16.54 11.24 -12.05
CA PRO A 215 -15.37 11.57 -12.85
C PRO A 215 -14.36 12.36 -12.00
N PHE A 216 -13.09 12.00 -12.09
CA PHE A 216 -12.02 12.68 -11.37
C PHE A 216 -10.88 13.02 -12.32
N GLU A 217 -10.66 14.34 -12.53
CA GLU A 217 -9.61 14.89 -13.39
C GLU A 217 -8.45 15.50 -12.60
N GLY A 218 -8.48 15.36 -11.27
CA GLY A 218 -7.46 15.90 -10.36
C GLY A 218 -6.23 15.03 -10.23
N SER A 219 -5.26 15.53 -9.49
CA SER A 219 -4.09 14.75 -9.10
C SER A 219 -4.47 13.75 -7.98
N PRO A 220 -4.19 12.44 -8.13
CA PRO A 220 -4.38 11.47 -7.04
C PRO A 220 -3.66 11.86 -5.74
N ILE A 221 -2.51 12.52 -5.84
CA ILE A 221 -1.75 13.01 -4.67
C ILE A 221 -2.52 14.13 -3.94
N ASP A 222 -3.21 15.00 -4.66
CA ASP A 222 -3.99 16.07 -4.01
C ASP A 222 -5.25 15.51 -3.36
N LEU A 223 -5.85 14.46 -3.94
CA LEU A 223 -6.91 13.69 -3.30
C LEU A 223 -6.40 13.03 -2.03
N TYR A 224 -5.25 12.37 -2.08
CA TYR A 224 -4.60 11.78 -0.91
C TYR A 224 -4.34 12.82 0.20
N LYS A 225 -3.76 13.99 -0.13
CA LYS A 225 -3.52 15.08 0.83
C LYS A 225 -4.83 15.55 1.50
N SER A 226 -5.92 15.56 0.76
CA SER A 226 -7.24 15.95 1.28
C SER A 226 -7.81 14.88 2.20
N LEU A 227 -7.76 13.61 1.83
CA LEU A 227 -8.19 12.48 2.65
C LEU A 227 -7.37 12.39 3.95
N ARG A 228 -6.06 12.56 3.86
CA ARG A 228 -5.16 12.58 5.03
C ARG A 228 -5.57 13.61 6.09
N LYS A 229 -6.11 14.77 5.67
CA LYS A 229 -6.59 15.81 6.59
C LYS A 229 -7.97 15.51 7.16
N LEU A 230 -8.85 14.89 6.37
CA LEU A 230 -10.23 14.64 6.75
C LEU A 230 -10.39 13.40 7.63
N ASN A 231 -9.66 12.35 7.32
CA ASN A 231 -9.75 11.06 7.99
C ASN A 231 -8.36 10.41 8.04
N PRO A 232 -7.48 10.87 8.92
CA PRO A 232 -6.17 10.25 9.10
C PRO A 232 -6.33 8.82 9.60
N SER A 233 -5.58 7.90 9.00
CA SER A 233 -5.56 6.48 9.37
C SER A 233 -4.13 5.99 9.39
N PRO A 234 -3.78 4.98 10.25
CA PRO A 234 -2.48 4.33 10.19
C PRO A 234 -2.40 3.49 8.90
N TYR A 235 -1.37 3.74 8.12
CA TYR A 235 -0.97 3.03 6.87
C TYR A 235 -2.02 2.97 5.76
#